data_5e7ca903557d504a8b810f8e2d78a701
#
_entry.id   5e7ca903557d504a8b810f8e2d78a701
#
_cell.length_a   1.000
_cell.length_b   1.000
_cell.length_c   1.000
_cell.angle_alpha   90.00
_cell.angle_beta   90.00
_cell.angle_gamma   90.00
#
_symmetry.space_group_name_H-M   'P 1'
#
loop_
_entity.id
_entity.type
_entity.pdbx_description
1 polymer ?
#
loop_
_entity_poly.entity_id
_entity_poly.type
_entity_poly.pdbx_seq_one_letter_code
_entity_poly.pdbx_strand_id
1 'polypeptide(L)'
;PPSIADVWSILKEKEKVGSATVRNLNLRIEPLFATGIFQDVGGDLTFNDILGHTTIVRLSNLATPELMVAVSRFMLQKIYSDMLAKGPTNQIRIMAVIDEAHKLSYDETLTELVREARKYGVGLLLASQSPKDFDRVAFDLMGTKIALHLEGEDARIMADNLGVIDKNDRDIARKMILKQPNLQALLRNNHHEPYIQVDIVPFFKKLNEAEKTES
;
A
#
# COMPACT_ATOMS: atom_id res chain seq x y z
N PRO A 1 7.42 27.11 -5.21
CA PRO A 1 7.46 26.13 -6.29
C PRO A 1 6.12 26.16 -7.03
N PRO A 2 6.13 25.95 -8.37
CA PRO A 2 4.89 25.94 -9.14
C PRO A 2 3.96 24.83 -8.64
N SER A 3 2.67 25.11 -8.63
CA SER A 3 1.65 24.11 -8.33
C SER A 3 1.43 23.17 -9.51
N ILE A 4 0.81 22.01 -9.27
CA ILE A 4 0.41 21.12 -10.37
C ILE A 4 -0.57 21.82 -11.31
N ALA A 5 -1.42 22.70 -10.79
CA ALA A 5 -2.32 23.53 -11.59
C ALA A 5 -1.56 24.50 -12.53
N ASP A 6 -0.45 25.10 -12.08
CA ASP A 6 0.41 25.92 -12.94
C ASP A 6 1.02 25.12 -14.09
N VAL A 7 1.49 23.90 -13.79
CA VAL A 7 2.04 22.99 -14.82
C VAL A 7 0.95 22.66 -15.86
N TRP A 8 -0.27 22.41 -15.42
CA TRP A 8 -1.39 22.13 -16.30
C TRP A 8 -1.73 23.32 -17.21
N SER A 9 -1.76 24.53 -16.64
CA SER A 9 -2.00 25.76 -17.40
C SER A 9 -0.96 25.97 -18.49
N ILE A 10 0.32 25.78 -18.17
CA ILE A 10 1.43 25.86 -19.12
C ILE A 10 1.30 24.82 -20.23
N LEU A 11 0.91 23.59 -19.90
CA LEU A 11 0.73 22.54 -20.91
C LEU A 11 -0.42 22.82 -21.84
N LYS A 12 -1.53 23.38 -21.34
CA LYS A 12 -2.67 23.82 -22.16
C LYS A 12 -2.29 24.97 -23.10
N GLU A 13 -1.48 25.90 -22.66
CA GLU A 13 -0.96 26.97 -23.52
C GLU A 13 -0.05 26.41 -24.63
N LYS A 14 0.86 25.50 -24.28
CA LYS A 14 1.77 24.88 -25.26
C LYS A 14 1.06 23.96 -26.26
N GLU A 15 -0.08 23.38 -25.91
CA GLU A 15 -0.91 22.61 -26.84
C GLU A 15 -1.41 23.48 -28.01
N LYS A 16 -1.72 24.74 -27.75
CA LYS A 16 -2.15 25.70 -28.77
C LYS A 16 -1.08 25.96 -29.85
N VAL A 17 0.19 25.69 -29.53
CA VAL A 17 1.32 25.86 -30.44
C VAL A 17 1.53 24.61 -31.35
N GLY A 18 0.70 23.56 -31.22
CA GLY A 18 0.62 22.48 -32.22
C GLY A 18 1.58 21.32 -32.05
N SER A 19 2.22 21.16 -30.87
CA SER A 19 3.10 20.01 -30.61
C SER A 19 2.29 18.72 -30.36
N ALA A 20 2.47 17.73 -31.24
CA ALA A 20 1.84 16.41 -31.08
C ALA A 20 2.22 15.73 -29.74
N THR A 21 3.44 15.94 -29.28
CA THR A 21 3.92 15.43 -27.99
C THR A 21 3.17 16.04 -26.82
N VAL A 22 2.95 17.35 -26.83
CA VAL A 22 2.20 18.06 -25.77
C VAL A 22 0.73 17.62 -25.78
N ARG A 23 0.15 17.44 -26.94
CA ARG A 23 -1.23 16.95 -27.08
C ARG A 23 -1.38 15.54 -26.49
N ASN A 24 -0.47 14.63 -26.80
CA ASN A 24 -0.47 13.27 -26.25
C ASN A 24 -0.28 13.26 -24.72
N LEU A 25 0.57 14.15 -24.21
CA LEU A 25 0.76 14.32 -22.77
C LEU A 25 -0.53 14.84 -22.11
N ASN A 26 -1.15 15.87 -22.69
CA ASN A 26 -2.39 16.43 -22.19
C ASN A 26 -3.51 15.38 -22.10
N LEU A 27 -3.70 14.58 -23.14
CA LEU A 27 -4.71 13.51 -23.15
C LEU A 27 -4.49 12.49 -22.00
N ARG A 28 -3.24 12.25 -21.60
CA ARG A 28 -2.91 11.31 -20.51
C ARG A 28 -3.14 11.91 -19.12
N ILE A 29 -2.88 13.20 -18.94
CA ILE A 29 -2.96 13.86 -17.63
C ILE A 29 -4.28 14.60 -17.41
N GLU A 30 -5.05 14.92 -18.47
CA GLU A 30 -6.34 15.57 -18.37
C GLU A 30 -7.32 14.89 -17.38
N PRO A 31 -7.42 13.55 -17.32
CA PRO A 31 -8.27 12.89 -16.34
C PRO A 31 -7.90 13.20 -14.88
N LEU A 32 -6.61 13.44 -14.60
CA LEU A 32 -6.13 13.82 -13.25
C LEU A 32 -6.74 15.17 -12.81
N PHE A 33 -6.85 16.11 -13.74
CA PHE A 33 -7.38 17.45 -13.45
C PHE A 33 -8.90 17.52 -13.53
N ALA A 34 -9.52 16.71 -14.40
CA ALA A 34 -10.97 16.64 -14.55
C ALA A 34 -11.68 16.17 -13.26
N THR A 35 -10.99 15.41 -12.41
CA THR A 35 -11.54 14.92 -11.14
C THR A 35 -11.53 15.96 -10.01
N GLY A 36 -10.89 17.12 -10.21
CA GLY A 36 -10.77 18.15 -9.19
C GLY A 36 -9.83 17.83 -8.01
N ILE A 37 -9.14 16.69 -8.03
CA ILE A 37 -8.24 16.28 -6.94
C ILE A 37 -7.04 17.23 -6.77
N PHE A 38 -6.62 17.86 -7.88
CA PHE A 38 -5.48 18.79 -7.92
C PHE A 38 -5.93 20.23 -8.15
N GLN A 39 -7.20 20.55 -7.86
CA GLN A 39 -7.63 21.94 -7.88
C GLN A 39 -7.09 22.66 -6.65
N ASP A 40 -6.66 23.90 -6.85
CA ASP A 40 -6.33 24.83 -5.80
C ASP A 40 -7.64 25.33 -5.15
N VAL A 41 -8.40 24.38 -4.60
CA VAL A 41 -9.54 24.71 -3.76
C VAL A 41 -8.90 25.14 -2.46
N GLY A 42 -8.92 26.45 -2.16
CA GLY A 42 -8.51 26.99 -0.87
C GLY A 42 -9.26 26.30 0.27
N GLY A 43 -8.90 25.07 0.53
CA GLY A 43 -9.42 24.22 1.57
C GLY A 43 -8.44 24.25 2.73
N ASP A 44 -8.94 24.37 3.93
CA ASP A 44 -8.18 24.38 5.17
C ASP A 44 -7.43 23.06 5.47
N LEU A 45 -7.60 22.01 4.66
CA LEU A 45 -6.96 20.69 4.84
C LEU A 45 -5.59 20.66 4.18
N THR A 46 -4.56 20.73 4.99
CA THR A 46 -3.18 20.49 4.54
C THR A 46 -2.86 18.99 4.58
N PHE A 47 -1.84 18.58 3.85
CA PHE A 47 -1.36 17.19 3.92
C PHE A 47 -0.87 16.81 5.34
N ASN A 48 -0.37 17.79 6.10
CA ASN A 48 0.00 17.58 7.50
C ASN A 48 -1.21 17.26 8.39
N ASP A 49 -2.38 17.83 8.10
CA ASP A 49 -3.62 17.52 8.82
C ASP A 49 -4.04 16.07 8.54
N ILE A 50 -3.88 15.61 7.29
CA ILE A 50 -4.11 14.20 6.93
C ILE A 50 -3.17 13.27 7.70
N LEU A 51 -1.89 13.62 7.84
CA LEU A 51 -0.89 12.80 8.55
C LEU A 51 -1.03 12.86 10.07
N GLY A 52 -1.69 13.87 10.63
CA GLY A 52 -1.90 14.04 12.06
C GLY A 52 -3.01 13.16 12.65
N HIS A 53 -3.82 12.53 11.80
CA HIS A 53 -4.99 11.74 12.20
C HIS A 53 -5.04 10.38 11.49
N THR A 54 -5.87 9.46 12.02
CA THR A 54 -6.24 8.26 11.25
C THR A 54 -7.13 8.68 10.10
N THR A 55 -6.62 8.54 8.88
CA THR A 55 -7.28 9.00 7.67
C THR A 55 -7.56 7.83 6.74
N ILE A 56 -8.79 7.74 6.25
CA ILE A 56 -9.19 6.77 5.23
C ILE A 56 -9.34 7.49 3.90
N VAL A 57 -8.49 7.15 2.95
CA VAL A 57 -8.55 7.68 1.59
C VAL A 57 -9.34 6.73 0.70
N ARG A 58 -10.53 7.15 0.31
CA ARG A 58 -11.40 6.35 -0.57
C ARG A 58 -11.12 6.68 -2.02
N LEU A 59 -10.52 5.74 -2.74
CA LEU A 59 -10.16 5.89 -4.16
C LEU A 59 -11.23 5.37 -5.13
N SER A 60 -12.27 4.68 -4.63
CA SER A 60 -13.33 4.07 -5.45
C SER A 60 -14.13 5.05 -6.30
N ASN A 61 -14.08 6.34 -5.95
CA ASN A 61 -14.80 7.40 -6.70
C ASN A 61 -13.96 7.96 -7.86
N LEU A 62 -12.73 7.49 -8.05
CA LEU A 62 -11.90 7.91 -9.17
C LEU A 62 -12.31 7.18 -10.44
N ALA A 63 -12.34 7.93 -11.54
CA ALA A 63 -12.94 7.49 -12.80
C ALA A 63 -12.25 6.28 -13.45
N THR A 64 -10.95 6.09 -13.21
CA THR A 64 -10.19 5.00 -13.84
C THR A 64 -9.19 4.36 -12.88
N PRO A 65 -8.83 3.07 -13.11
CA PRO A 65 -7.79 2.39 -12.34
C PRO A 65 -6.42 3.11 -12.39
N GLU A 66 -6.07 3.67 -13.54
CA GLU A 66 -4.80 4.40 -13.73
C GLU A 66 -4.76 5.64 -12.83
N LEU A 67 -5.89 6.31 -12.68
CA LEU A 67 -6.01 7.46 -11.80
C LEU A 67 -5.87 7.06 -10.33
N MET A 68 -6.47 5.94 -9.91
CA MET A 68 -6.30 5.41 -8.56
C MET A 68 -4.83 5.12 -8.27
N VAL A 69 -4.12 4.47 -9.19
CA VAL A 69 -2.68 4.19 -9.07
C VAL A 69 -1.87 5.48 -8.97
N ALA A 70 -2.15 6.47 -9.84
CA ALA A 70 -1.41 7.74 -9.85
C ALA A 70 -1.58 8.52 -8.53
N VAL A 71 -2.80 8.59 -8.00
CA VAL A 71 -3.09 9.26 -6.71
C VAL A 71 -2.41 8.52 -5.56
N SER A 72 -2.50 7.19 -5.53
CA SER A 72 -1.85 6.37 -4.51
C SER A 72 -0.33 6.57 -4.49
N ARG A 73 0.30 6.57 -5.66
CA ARG A 73 1.75 6.85 -5.82
C ARG A 73 2.11 8.22 -5.29
N PHE A 74 1.35 9.24 -5.71
CA PHE A 74 1.60 10.60 -5.27
C PHE A 74 1.51 10.74 -3.75
N MET A 75 0.51 10.13 -3.13
CA MET A 75 0.35 10.14 -1.68
C MET A 75 1.50 9.43 -0.97
N LEU A 76 1.89 8.24 -1.43
CA LEU A 76 3.01 7.49 -0.86
C LEU A 76 4.33 8.25 -0.98
N GLN A 77 4.59 8.84 -2.15
CA GLN A 77 5.79 9.64 -2.37
C GLN A 77 5.80 10.90 -1.49
N LYS A 78 4.65 11.53 -1.29
CA LYS A 78 4.51 12.69 -0.40
C LYS A 78 4.76 12.29 1.06
N ILE A 79 4.17 11.18 1.53
CA ILE A 79 4.42 10.64 2.87
C ILE A 79 5.92 10.39 3.06
N TYR A 80 6.55 9.73 2.09
CA TYR A 80 7.97 9.40 2.15
C TYR A 80 8.84 10.67 2.19
N SER A 81 8.58 11.63 1.31
CA SER A 81 9.31 12.89 1.27
C SER A 81 9.21 13.67 2.58
N ASP A 82 8.03 13.72 3.19
CA ASP A 82 7.82 14.40 4.47
C ASP A 82 8.56 13.69 5.62
N MET A 83 8.57 12.36 5.62
CA MET A 83 9.30 11.59 6.64
C MET A 83 10.81 11.68 6.43
N LEU A 84 11.27 11.72 5.18
CA LEU A 84 12.66 11.96 4.83
C LEU A 84 13.14 13.33 5.37
N ALA A 85 12.35 14.37 5.16
CA ALA A 85 12.63 15.72 5.65
C ALA A 85 12.71 15.79 7.19
N LYS A 86 11.95 14.95 7.91
CA LYS A 86 12.00 14.84 9.37
C LYS A 86 13.22 14.06 9.89
N GLY A 87 13.99 13.44 9.00
CA GLY A 87 15.19 12.67 9.33
C GLY A 87 14.92 11.27 9.90
N PRO A 88 15.99 10.48 10.15
CA PRO A 88 15.90 9.11 10.66
C PRO A 88 15.27 9.03 12.05
N THR A 89 14.67 7.87 12.36
CA THR A 89 14.08 7.58 13.67
C THR A 89 13.96 6.09 13.90
N ASN A 90 13.90 5.68 15.18
CA ASN A 90 13.62 4.30 15.59
C ASN A 90 12.13 4.09 15.94
N GLN A 91 11.31 5.14 15.84
CA GLN A 91 9.88 5.07 16.15
C GLN A 91 9.05 5.11 14.88
N ILE A 92 7.93 4.39 14.86
CA ILE A 92 6.94 4.50 13.79
C ILE A 92 6.23 5.85 13.94
N ARG A 93 6.36 6.70 12.94
CA ARG A 93 5.68 8.00 12.85
C ARG A 93 4.35 7.90 12.13
N ILE A 94 4.28 7.02 11.14
CA ILE A 94 3.09 6.80 10.33
C ILE A 94 3.02 5.35 9.89
N MET A 95 1.81 4.80 9.83
CA MET A 95 1.51 3.50 9.24
C MET A 95 0.66 3.72 8.00
N ALA A 96 1.18 3.40 6.83
CA ALA A 96 0.42 3.38 5.59
C ALA A 96 -0.14 1.97 5.35
N VAL A 97 -1.44 1.87 5.28
CA VAL A 97 -2.16 0.62 4.99
C VAL A 97 -2.71 0.69 3.57
N ILE A 98 -2.32 -0.26 2.74
CA ILE A 98 -2.72 -0.32 1.33
C ILE A 98 -3.46 -1.62 1.10
N ASP A 99 -4.74 -1.50 0.88
CA ASP A 99 -5.58 -2.59 0.41
C ASP A 99 -5.48 -2.72 -1.11
N GLU A 100 -5.62 -3.94 -1.64
CA GLU A 100 -5.44 -4.24 -3.07
C GLU A 100 -4.07 -3.75 -3.61
N ALA A 101 -3.00 -4.02 -2.84
CA ALA A 101 -1.65 -3.54 -3.14
C ALA A 101 -1.11 -4.02 -4.49
N HIS A 102 -1.71 -5.07 -5.10
CA HIS A 102 -1.38 -5.53 -6.43
C HIS A 102 -1.50 -4.44 -7.51
N LYS A 103 -2.35 -3.43 -7.29
CA LYS A 103 -2.48 -2.28 -8.20
C LYS A 103 -1.23 -1.40 -8.25
N LEU A 104 -0.35 -1.54 -7.24
CA LEU A 104 0.91 -0.82 -7.14
C LEU A 104 2.15 -1.73 -7.27
N SER A 105 1.97 -3.01 -7.55
CA SER A 105 3.00 -4.05 -7.45
C SER A 105 4.20 -3.87 -8.38
N TYR A 106 4.01 -3.23 -9.51
CA TYR A 106 5.08 -2.95 -10.49
C TYR A 106 5.65 -1.53 -10.36
N ASP A 107 5.42 -0.88 -9.22
CA ASP A 107 5.90 0.45 -8.95
C ASP A 107 7.26 0.41 -8.26
N GLU A 108 8.28 0.96 -8.90
CA GLU A 108 9.60 1.13 -8.30
C GLU A 108 9.52 1.93 -6.98
N THR A 109 8.61 2.91 -6.90
CA THR A 109 8.38 3.72 -5.69
C THR A 109 7.98 2.85 -4.49
N LEU A 110 7.11 1.86 -4.70
CA LEU A 110 6.72 0.95 -3.61
C LEU A 110 7.89 0.10 -3.14
N THR A 111 8.70 -0.41 -4.08
CA THR A 111 9.90 -1.19 -3.75
C THR A 111 10.93 -0.35 -2.99
N GLU A 112 11.15 0.89 -3.39
CA GLU A 112 12.03 1.83 -2.67
C GLU A 112 11.49 2.15 -1.26
N LEU A 113 10.18 2.39 -1.14
CA LEU A 113 9.53 2.59 0.15
C LEU A 113 9.72 1.40 1.07
N VAL A 114 9.53 0.17 0.59
CA VAL A 114 9.73 -1.05 1.41
C VAL A 114 11.17 -1.14 1.90
N ARG A 115 12.15 -0.73 1.09
CA ARG A 115 13.58 -0.77 1.46
C ARG A 115 13.96 0.27 2.51
N GLU A 116 13.46 1.49 2.39
CA GLU A 116 13.98 2.64 3.12
C GLU A 116 13.01 3.23 4.15
N ALA A 117 11.71 3.03 3.98
CA ALA A 117 10.67 3.68 4.78
C ALA A 117 10.87 3.47 6.29
N ARG A 118 11.31 2.28 6.71
CA ARG A 118 11.57 1.95 8.11
C ARG A 118 12.56 2.92 8.78
N LYS A 119 13.62 3.34 8.07
CA LYS A 119 14.64 4.26 8.58
C LYS A 119 14.04 5.62 8.97
N TYR A 120 12.97 6.02 8.31
CA TYR A 120 12.30 7.30 8.52
C TYR A 120 10.99 7.19 9.30
N GLY A 121 10.74 6.02 9.88
CA GLY A 121 9.56 5.79 10.72
C GLY A 121 8.26 5.58 9.94
N VAL A 122 8.33 5.17 8.67
CA VAL A 122 7.16 4.76 7.89
C VAL A 122 7.00 3.24 8.00
N GLY A 123 5.89 2.79 8.59
CA GLY A 123 5.44 1.40 8.53
C GLY A 123 4.54 1.20 7.31
N LEU A 124 4.66 0.03 6.68
CA LEU A 124 3.81 -0.37 5.56
C LEU A 124 3.07 -1.65 5.89
N LEU A 125 1.76 -1.67 5.64
CA LEU A 125 0.93 -2.85 5.66
C LEU A 125 0.29 -2.99 4.28
N LEU A 126 0.63 -4.07 3.58
CA LEU A 126 0.17 -4.33 2.22
C LEU A 126 -0.72 -5.56 2.22
N ALA A 127 -1.95 -5.42 1.74
CA ALA A 127 -2.86 -6.53 1.54
C ALA A 127 -3.06 -6.81 0.06
N SER A 128 -3.01 -8.08 -0.33
CA SER A 128 -3.27 -8.53 -1.69
C SER A 128 -3.80 -9.96 -1.73
N GLN A 129 -4.38 -10.34 -2.84
CA GLN A 129 -4.99 -11.66 -3.04
C GLN A 129 -3.96 -12.73 -3.43
N SER A 130 -2.80 -12.34 -3.94
CA SER A 130 -1.74 -13.25 -4.37
C SER A 130 -0.35 -12.77 -3.96
N PRO A 131 0.55 -13.66 -3.50
CA PRO A 131 1.95 -13.31 -3.25
C PRO A 131 2.71 -12.92 -4.54
N LYS A 132 2.22 -13.30 -5.71
CA LYS A 132 2.78 -12.94 -7.03
C LYS A 132 2.60 -11.48 -7.37
N ASP A 133 1.68 -10.81 -6.69
CA ASP A 133 1.39 -9.40 -6.89
C ASP A 133 2.53 -8.50 -6.40
N PHE A 134 3.45 -9.02 -5.62
CA PHE A 134 4.57 -8.26 -5.10
C PHE A 134 5.84 -8.54 -5.88
N ASP A 135 6.63 -7.50 -6.12
CA ASP A 135 8.02 -7.67 -6.52
C ASP A 135 8.75 -8.56 -5.52
N ARG A 136 9.55 -9.51 -6.03
CA ARG A 136 10.24 -10.49 -5.20
C ARG A 136 11.10 -9.82 -4.12
N VAL A 137 11.81 -8.76 -4.47
CA VAL A 137 12.69 -8.05 -3.53
C VAL A 137 11.88 -7.37 -2.43
N ALA A 138 10.78 -6.71 -2.79
CA ALA A 138 9.88 -6.10 -1.82
C ALA A 138 9.28 -7.16 -0.90
N PHE A 139 8.84 -8.29 -1.44
CA PHE A 139 8.27 -9.38 -0.65
C PHE A 139 9.27 -10.01 0.32
N ASP A 140 10.52 -10.21 -0.10
CA ASP A 140 11.59 -10.77 0.74
C ASP A 140 11.96 -9.82 1.90
N LEU A 141 11.90 -8.51 1.67
CA LEU A 141 12.19 -7.48 2.67
C LEU A 141 11.10 -7.29 3.72
N MET A 142 9.88 -7.79 3.50
CA MET A 142 8.80 -7.69 4.48
C MET A 142 9.12 -8.51 5.72
N GLY A 143 9.26 -7.84 6.87
CA GLY A 143 9.60 -8.46 8.15
C GLY A 143 8.48 -9.31 8.74
N THR A 144 7.23 -9.02 8.41
CA THR A 144 6.04 -9.81 8.83
C THR A 144 5.29 -10.26 7.59
N LYS A 145 4.95 -11.55 7.56
CA LYS A 145 4.13 -12.15 6.51
C LYS A 145 2.96 -12.88 7.16
N ILE A 146 1.76 -12.61 6.65
CA ILE A 146 0.52 -13.21 7.13
C ILE A 146 -0.15 -13.91 5.94
N ALA A 147 -0.30 -15.21 6.02
CA ALA A 147 -0.98 -16.01 5.02
C ALA A 147 -2.35 -16.42 5.51
N LEU A 148 -3.38 -16.01 4.78
CA LEU A 148 -4.74 -16.56 4.87
C LEU A 148 -4.83 -17.80 3.96
N HIS A 149 -6.05 -18.34 3.78
CA HIS A 149 -6.27 -19.40 2.79
C HIS A 149 -5.84 -18.95 1.40
N LEU A 150 -5.02 -19.76 0.75
CA LEU A 150 -4.56 -19.59 -0.63
C LEU A 150 -4.64 -20.92 -1.36
N GLU A 151 -4.78 -20.87 -2.68
CA GLU A 151 -4.88 -22.07 -3.51
C GLU A 151 -3.65 -22.24 -4.42
N GLY A 152 -3.47 -23.47 -4.90
CA GLY A 152 -2.54 -23.80 -5.98
C GLY A 152 -1.11 -23.34 -5.77
N GLU A 153 -0.63 -22.57 -6.73
CA GLU A 153 0.75 -22.07 -6.78
C GLU A 153 1.00 -20.96 -5.72
N ASP A 154 -0.01 -20.19 -5.39
CA ASP A 154 0.10 -19.10 -4.41
C ASP A 154 0.37 -19.63 -3.00
N ALA A 155 -0.28 -20.74 -2.64
CA ALA A 155 0.02 -21.45 -1.40
C ALA A 155 1.46 -21.98 -1.36
N ARG A 156 2.02 -22.41 -2.51
CA ARG A 156 3.41 -22.86 -2.62
C ARG A 156 4.38 -21.69 -2.42
N ILE A 157 4.18 -20.60 -3.16
CA ILE A 157 5.03 -19.40 -3.07
C ILE A 157 5.02 -18.86 -1.64
N MET A 158 3.86 -18.80 -1.02
CA MET A 158 3.76 -18.30 0.35
C MET A 158 4.47 -19.22 1.34
N ALA A 159 4.31 -20.54 1.23
CA ALA A 159 5.01 -21.51 2.08
C ALA A 159 6.53 -21.43 1.93
N ASP A 160 7.04 -21.25 0.71
CA ASP A 160 8.47 -21.05 0.44
C ASP A 160 9.03 -19.78 1.10
N ASN A 161 8.18 -18.82 1.41
CA ASN A 161 8.53 -17.51 1.99
C ASN A 161 8.22 -17.36 3.49
N LEU A 162 7.72 -18.41 4.15
CA LEU A 162 7.50 -18.41 5.59
C LEU A 162 8.77 -18.74 6.41
N GLY A 163 9.95 -18.75 5.78
CA GLY A 163 11.22 -18.94 6.48
C GLY A 163 11.56 -20.41 6.81
N VAL A 164 10.84 -21.37 6.24
CA VAL A 164 11.08 -22.80 6.44
C VAL A 164 12.21 -23.28 5.55
N ILE A 165 13.21 -23.92 6.14
CA ILE A 165 14.41 -24.40 5.43
C ILE A 165 14.17 -25.80 4.85
N ASP A 166 13.58 -26.70 5.64
CA ASP A 166 13.36 -28.08 5.24
C ASP A 166 12.20 -28.23 4.24
N LYS A 167 12.36 -29.15 3.27
CA LYS A 167 11.35 -29.38 2.23
C LYS A 167 10.06 -29.96 2.80
N ASN A 168 10.16 -30.87 3.77
CA ASN A 168 8.97 -31.49 4.36
C ASN A 168 8.15 -30.46 5.14
N ASP A 169 8.83 -29.57 5.88
CA ASP A 169 8.17 -28.52 6.62
C ASP A 169 7.51 -27.49 5.70
N ARG A 170 8.12 -27.20 4.54
CA ARG A 170 7.47 -26.38 3.50
C ARG A 170 6.20 -27.03 2.94
N ASP A 171 6.23 -28.34 2.71
CA ASP A 171 5.04 -29.08 2.28
C ASP A 171 3.95 -29.11 3.35
N ILE A 172 4.32 -29.14 4.64
CA ILE A 172 3.40 -29.02 5.77
C ILE A 172 2.78 -27.61 5.77
N ALA A 173 3.60 -26.55 5.71
CA ALA A 173 3.12 -25.17 5.66
C ALA A 173 2.15 -24.95 4.48
N ARG A 174 2.51 -25.46 3.29
CA ARG A 174 1.63 -25.41 2.11
C ARG A 174 0.29 -26.10 2.35
N LYS A 175 0.29 -27.31 2.94
CA LYS A 175 -0.94 -28.03 3.27
C LYS A 175 -1.80 -27.28 4.29
N MET A 176 -1.16 -26.61 5.26
CA MET A 176 -1.86 -25.77 6.23
C MET A 176 -2.53 -24.60 5.52
N ILE A 177 -1.84 -23.86 4.65
CA ILE A 177 -2.40 -22.73 3.88
C ILE A 177 -3.59 -23.19 3.02
N LEU A 178 -3.46 -24.31 2.30
CA LEU A 178 -4.50 -24.87 1.45
C LEU A 178 -5.76 -25.33 2.21
N LYS A 179 -5.62 -25.70 3.48
CA LYS A 179 -6.72 -26.21 4.30
C LYS A 179 -7.17 -25.22 5.38
N GLN A 180 -6.62 -24.03 5.34
CA GLN A 180 -6.85 -23.02 6.39
C GLN A 180 -8.32 -22.63 6.45
N PRO A 181 -8.98 -22.79 7.61
CA PRO A 181 -10.35 -22.34 7.76
C PRO A 181 -10.41 -20.79 7.82
N ASN A 182 -11.61 -20.26 7.62
CA ASN A 182 -11.84 -18.83 7.78
C ASN A 182 -11.43 -18.39 9.19
N LEU A 183 -10.91 -17.17 9.28
CA LEU A 183 -10.45 -16.55 10.52
C LEU A 183 -9.23 -17.22 11.17
N GLN A 184 -8.45 -17.95 10.40
CA GLN A 184 -7.12 -18.39 10.80
C GLN A 184 -6.08 -17.88 9.81
N ALA A 185 -4.85 -17.73 10.28
CA ALA A 185 -3.70 -17.32 9.47
C ALA A 185 -2.42 -18.04 9.91
N LEU A 186 -1.48 -18.21 9.00
CA LEU A 186 -0.10 -18.46 9.35
C LEU A 186 0.63 -17.11 9.40
N LEU A 187 1.31 -16.86 10.49
CA LEU A 187 2.06 -15.62 10.72
C LEU A 187 3.54 -15.95 10.91
N ARG A 188 4.38 -15.26 10.14
CA ARG A 188 5.83 -15.24 10.33
C ARG A 188 6.29 -13.82 10.61
N ASN A 189 7.12 -13.65 11.63
CA ASN A 189 7.87 -12.43 11.90
C ASN A 189 9.18 -12.76 12.63
N ASN A 190 9.96 -11.76 13.03
CA ASN A 190 11.23 -11.94 13.71
C ASN A 190 11.12 -12.59 15.12
N HIS A 191 9.91 -12.68 15.68
CA HIS A 191 9.67 -13.30 16.99
C HIS A 191 9.06 -14.70 16.87
N HIS A 192 8.53 -15.04 15.68
CA HIS A 192 7.84 -16.29 15.41
C HIS A 192 8.39 -16.91 14.13
N GLU A 193 9.48 -17.63 14.27
CA GLU A 193 10.13 -18.37 13.20
C GLU A 193 10.05 -19.88 13.46
N PRO A 194 9.78 -20.69 12.42
CA PRO A 194 9.53 -20.30 11.04
C PRO A 194 8.16 -19.61 10.86
N TYR A 195 7.13 -19.99 11.58
CA TYR A 195 5.80 -19.37 11.62
C TYR A 195 4.97 -19.94 12.77
N ILE A 196 3.88 -19.26 13.09
CA ILE A 196 2.84 -19.74 14.01
C ILE A 196 1.47 -19.69 13.33
N GLN A 197 0.56 -20.53 13.78
CA GLN A 197 -0.86 -20.40 13.43
C GLN A 197 -1.54 -19.49 14.42
N VAL A 198 -2.35 -18.55 13.92
CA VAL A 198 -3.08 -17.57 14.72
C VAL A 198 -4.54 -17.56 14.35
N ASP A 199 -5.41 -17.35 15.36
CA ASP A 199 -6.82 -17.11 15.15
C ASP A 199 -7.07 -15.61 14.99
N ILE A 200 -7.91 -15.26 14.02
CA ILE A 200 -8.30 -13.88 13.74
C ILE A 200 -9.63 -13.59 14.42
N VAL A 201 -9.62 -12.65 15.35
CA VAL A 201 -10.86 -12.18 15.96
C VAL A 201 -11.58 -11.23 15.02
N PRO A 202 -12.81 -11.54 14.57
CA PRO A 202 -13.56 -10.65 13.70
C PRO A 202 -13.80 -9.29 14.33
N PHE A 203 -13.67 -8.24 13.51
CA PHE A 203 -13.79 -6.85 13.99
C PHE A 203 -15.12 -6.57 14.71
N PHE A 204 -16.24 -7.12 14.23
CA PHE A 204 -17.55 -6.95 14.86
C PHE A 204 -17.62 -7.50 16.30
N LYS A 205 -16.84 -8.53 16.62
CA LYS A 205 -16.75 -9.03 18.01
C LYS A 205 -16.04 -8.02 18.91
N LYS A 206 -14.96 -7.41 18.41
CA LYS A 206 -14.23 -6.36 19.15
C LYS A 206 -15.07 -5.11 19.34
N LEU A 207 -15.87 -4.70 18.36
CA LEU A 207 -16.81 -3.60 18.50
C LEU A 207 -17.84 -3.87 19.61
N ASN A 208 -18.47 -5.03 19.59
CA ASN A 208 -19.45 -5.42 20.59
C ASN A 208 -18.86 -5.50 22.02
N GLU A 209 -17.57 -5.86 22.14
CA GLU A 209 -16.86 -5.86 23.43
C GLU A 209 -16.56 -4.42 23.90
N ALA A 210 -16.15 -3.54 23.01
CA ALA A 210 -15.88 -2.13 23.32
C ALA A 210 -17.16 -1.39 23.77
N GLU A 211 -18.27 -1.57 23.06
CA GLU A 211 -19.57 -0.98 23.41
C GLU A 211 -20.08 -1.44 24.77
N LYS A 212 -19.80 -2.69 25.19
CA LYS A 212 -20.14 -3.21 26.51
C LYS A 212 -19.26 -2.66 27.64
N THR A 213 -18.09 -2.16 27.33
CA THR A 213 -17.14 -1.61 28.30
C THR A 213 -17.40 -0.12 28.56
N GLU A 214 -18.07 0.57 27.66
CA GLU A 214 -18.44 1.98 27.77
C GLU A 214 -19.84 2.19 28.36
N SER A 215 -20.61 1.13 28.59
CA SER A 215 -21.94 1.12 29.23
C SER A 215 -21.83 0.71 30.69
#